data_c88fa6771ae7dac8f1a77ba6ce6d42e4
#
_entry.id   c88fa6771ae7dac8f1a77ba6ce6d42e4
#
_cell.length_a   1.000
_cell.length_b   1.000
_cell.length_c   1.000
_cell.angle_alpha   90.00
_cell.angle_beta   90.00
_cell.angle_gamma   90.00
#
_symmetry.space_group_name_H-M   'P 1'
#
loop_
_entity.id
_entity.type
_entity.pdbx_description
1 polymer ?
#
loop_
_entity_poly.entity_id
_entity_poly.type
_entity_poly.pdbx_seq_one_letter_code
_entity_poly.pdbx_strand_id
1 'polypeptide(L)'
;MTVTGDADSDDYSAETTFVISSASLFQTAEQAGQAFDRYAREELARCIGDALAASAEAGTDGADVEVGEATVTTLSFPALGDRSSGYRAGLTLTVEGEQAPLFVDFVFIQRDRVLATIALASILRQPSKALREDLATKVALRMEA
;
A
#
# COMPACT_ATOMS: atom_id res chain seq x y z
N MET A 1 -3.89 9.91 -19.41
CA MET A 1 -4.12 8.53 -18.94
C MET A 1 -5.55 8.43 -18.46
N THR A 2 -6.35 7.58 -19.06
CA THR A 2 -7.78 7.47 -18.75
C THR A 2 -8.06 6.13 -18.10
N VAL A 3 -8.56 6.17 -16.87
CA VAL A 3 -9.10 4.99 -16.18
C VAL A 3 -10.51 4.75 -16.71
N THR A 4 -10.82 3.52 -17.13
CA THR A 4 -12.13 3.15 -17.67
C THR A 4 -13.03 2.46 -16.65
N GLY A 5 -12.49 2.11 -15.51
CA GLY A 5 -13.23 1.55 -14.37
C GLY A 5 -12.33 1.39 -13.16
N ASP A 6 -12.89 1.57 -12.00
CA ASP A 6 -12.27 1.33 -10.70
C ASP A 6 -13.16 0.41 -9.86
N ALA A 7 -12.52 -0.38 -9.03
CA ALA A 7 -13.18 -1.21 -8.03
C ALA A 7 -12.34 -1.25 -6.76
N ASP A 8 -12.96 -0.94 -5.66
CA ASP A 8 -12.37 -1.02 -4.33
C ASP A 8 -12.98 -2.18 -3.56
N SER A 9 -12.19 -2.85 -2.75
CA SER A 9 -12.70 -3.84 -1.82
C SER A 9 -13.24 -3.17 -0.57
N ASP A 10 -14.12 -3.86 0.12
CA ASP A 10 -14.47 -3.50 1.49
C ASP A 10 -13.22 -3.59 2.38
N ASP A 11 -13.14 -2.71 3.36
CA ASP A 11 -12.08 -2.74 4.35
C ASP A 11 -12.12 -4.06 5.13
N TYR A 12 -10.97 -4.70 5.23
CA TYR A 12 -10.82 -5.90 6.05
C TYR A 12 -9.89 -5.61 7.21
N SER A 13 -10.33 -5.92 8.42
CA SER A 13 -9.51 -5.78 9.62
C SER A 13 -9.37 -7.11 10.34
N ALA A 14 -8.13 -7.50 10.66
CA ALA A 14 -7.80 -8.65 11.48
C ALA A 14 -6.88 -8.19 12.61
N GLU A 15 -7.39 -8.14 13.81
CA GLU A 15 -6.70 -7.60 14.99
C GLU A 15 -6.25 -6.14 14.77
N THR A 16 -4.95 -5.94 14.48
CA THR A 16 -4.33 -4.61 14.28
C THR A 16 -3.93 -4.35 12.83
N THR A 17 -4.38 -5.17 11.89
CA THR A 17 -4.05 -5.02 10.46
C THR A 17 -5.28 -4.63 9.66
N PHE A 18 -5.16 -3.55 8.91
CA PHE A 18 -6.16 -3.09 7.95
C PHE A 18 -5.68 -3.39 6.54
N VAL A 19 -6.57 -3.86 5.69
CA VAL A 19 -6.27 -4.16 4.30
C VAL A 19 -7.25 -3.43 3.39
N ILE A 20 -6.69 -2.70 2.42
CA ILE A 20 -7.44 -2.05 1.36
C ILE A 20 -6.89 -2.55 0.04
N SER A 21 -7.76 -2.91 -0.90
CA SER A 21 -7.35 -3.22 -2.26
C SER A 21 -8.19 -2.45 -3.26
N SER A 22 -7.54 -2.01 -4.33
CA SER A 22 -8.19 -1.33 -5.45
C SER A 22 -7.66 -1.87 -6.77
N ALA A 23 -8.47 -1.77 -7.81
CA ALA A 23 -8.08 -2.14 -9.16
C ALA A 23 -8.56 -1.09 -10.15
N SER A 24 -7.63 -0.60 -10.98
CA SER A 24 -7.91 0.36 -12.04
C SER A 24 -7.78 -0.32 -13.40
N LEU A 25 -8.81 -0.17 -14.22
CA LEU A 25 -8.83 -0.65 -15.61
C LEU A 25 -8.50 0.50 -16.56
N PHE A 26 -7.47 0.35 -17.35
CA PHE A 26 -7.04 1.33 -18.35
C PHE A 26 -7.53 0.96 -19.75
N GLN A 27 -7.45 1.88 -20.68
CA GLN A 27 -7.85 1.63 -22.07
C GLN A 27 -6.86 0.68 -22.77
N THR A 28 -5.58 0.77 -22.43
CA THR A 28 -4.52 -0.06 -23.01
C THR A 28 -3.58 -0.60 -21.94
N ALA A 29 -2.91 -1.71 -22.24
CA ALA A 29 -1.86 -2.27 -21.40
C ALA A 29 -0.67 -1.31 -21.22
N GLU A 30 -0.37 -0.49 -22.25
CA GLU A 30 0.67 0.54 -22.17
C GLU A 30 0.34 1.60 -21.10
N GLN A 31 -0.90 2.06 -21.04
CA GLN A 31 -1.34 3.02 -20.00
C GLN A 31 -1.26 2.40 -18.60
N ALA A 32 -1.65 1.13 -18.45
CA ALA A 32 -1.48 0.41 -17.19
C ALA A 32 0.00 0.29 -16.79
N GLY A 33 0.87 0.01 -17.75
CA GLY A 33 2.32 -0.04 -17.54
C GLY A 33 2.91 1.31 -17.11
N GLN A 34 2.47 2.40 -17.74
CA GLN A 34 2.88 3.76 -17.35
C GLN A 34 2.41 4.11 -15.93
N ALA A 35 1.19 3.69 -15.56
CA ALA A 35 0.69 3.86 -14.20
C ALA A 35 1.52 3.04 -13.21
N PHE A 36 1.81 1.78 -13.53
CA PHE A 36 2.69 0.94 -12.71
C PHE A 36 4.05 1.60 -12.48
N ASP A 37 4.69 2.12 -13.54
CA ASP A 37 5.98 2.79 -13.44
C ASP A 37 5.95 4.03 -12.55
N ARG A 38 4.81 4.72 -12.45
CA ARG A 38 4.64 5.86 -11.54
C ARG A 38 4.45 5.43 -10.10
N TYR A 39 3.61 4.43 -9.86
CA TYR A 39 3.29 3.97 -8.50
C TYR A 39 4.37 3.08 -7.88
N ALA A 40 5.06 2.29 -8.70
CA ALA A 40 6.10 1.37 -8.25
C ALA A 40 7.48 2.05 -8.07
N ARG A 41 7.53 3.36 -7.85
CA ARG A 41 8.77 4.10 -7.59
C ARG A 41 8.97 4.35 -6.11
N GLU A 42 10.20 4.26 -5.67
CA GLU A 42 10.58 4.56 -4.28
C GLU A 42 10.20 5.99 -3.88
N GLU A 43 10.31 6.95 -4.80
CA GLU A 43 9.94 8.35 -4.56
C GLU A 43 8.46 8.51 -4.22
N LEU A 44 7.58 7.75 -4.89
CA LEU A 44 6.15 7.77 -4.57
C LEU A 44 5.87 7.11 -3.23
N ALA A 45 6.52 6.00 -2.92
CA ALA A 45 6.39 5.33 -1.62
C ALA A 45 6.83 6.28 -0.49
N ARG A 46 7.89 7.07 -0.70
CA ARG A 46 8.33 8.10 0.24
C ARG A 46 7.30 9.21 0.38
N CYS A 47 6.75 9.71 -0.73
CA CYS A 47 5.68 10.71 -0.72
C CYS A 47 4.43 10.22 0.01
N ILE A 48 4.05 8.96 -0.17
CA ILE A 48 2.93 8.33 0.56
C ILE A 48 3.25 8.25 2.06
N GLY A 49 4.48 7.88 2.42
CA GLY A 49 4.93 7.88 3.81
C GLY A 49 4.81 9.26 4.47
N ASP A 50 5.28 10.31 3.78
CA ASP A 50 5.17 11.69 4.25
C ASP A 50 3.71 12.14 4.38
N ALA A 51 2.84 11.75 3.45
CA ALA A 51 1.41 12.04 3.50
C ALA A 51 0.72 11.31 4.67
N LEU A 52 1.13 10.06 4.96
CA LEU A 52 0.64 9.33 6.13
C LEU A 52 1.05 10.01 7.44
N ALA A 53 2.30 10.48 7.52
CA ALA A 53 2.78 11.23 8.67
C ALA A 53 1.97 12.51 8.89
N ALA A 54 1.74 13.28 7.83
CA ALA A 54 0.91 14.50 7.88
C ALA A 54 -0.54 14.21 8.27
N SER A 55 -1.12 13.12 7.78
CA SER A 55 -2.48 12.68 8.14
C SER A 55 -2.59 12.26 9.59
N ALA A 56 -1.58 11.58 10.13
CA ALA A 56 -1.52 11.19 11.53
C ALA A 56 -1.43 12.43 12.44
N GLU A 57 -0.62 13.43 12.07
CA GLU A 57 -0.56 14.72 12.80
C GLU A 57 -1.90 15.45 12.79
N ALA A 58 -2.57 15.54 11.64
CA ALA A 58 -3.85 16.23 11.49
C ALA A 58 -4.99 15.53 12.24
N GLY A 59 -4.95 14.20 12.38
CA GLY A 59 -5.97 13.40 13.07
C GLY A 59 -5.91 13.44 14.58
N THR A 60 -4.96 14.15 15.16
CA THR A 60 -4.68 14.14 16.61
C THR A 60 -5.10 15.43 17.31
N ASP A 61 -6.25 16.00 16.99
CA ASP A 61 -6.78 17.22 17.60
C ASP A 61 -6.77 17.13 19.14
N GLY A 62 -5.86 17.91 19.77
CA GLY A 62 -5.73 18.02 21.21
C GLY A 62 -5.00 16.89 21.94
N ALA A 63 -4.49 15.89 21.23
CA ALA A 63 -3.61 14.85 21.78
C ALA A 63 -2.14 15.25 21.61
N ASP A 64 -1.31 14.91 22.60
CA ASP A 64 0.15 15.06 22.52
C ASP A 64 0.72 13.90 21.67
N VAL A 65 0.71 14.09 20.36
CA VAL A 65 1.21 13.11 19.39
C VAL A 65 2.34 13.69 18.56
N GLU A 66 3.49 13.04 18.63
CA GLU A 66 4.63 13.32 17.75
C GLU A 66 4.70 12.24 16.66
N VAL A 67 4.96 12.66 15.42
CA VAL A 67 5.12 11.77 14.28
C VAL A 67 6.58 11.84 13.83
N GLY A 68 7.26 10.68 13.82
CA GLY A 68 8.62 10.55 13.33
C GLY A 68 8.70 10.58 11.81
N GLU A 69 9.93 10.63 11.29
CA GLU A 69 10.16 10.53 9.85
C GLU A 69 9.71 9.18 9.29
N ALA A 70 9.11 9.20 8.10
CA ALA A 70 8.78 8.00 7.38
C ALA A 70 10.05 7.35 6.79
N THR A 71 10.17 6.05 6.96
CA THR A 71 11.18 5.23 6.30
C THR A 71 10.53 4.39 5.21
N VAL A 72 11.25 4.17 4.10
CA VAL A 72 10.76 3.36 2.99
C VAL A 72 11.78 2.27 2.69
N THR A 73 11.31 1.03 2.60
CA THR A 73 12.11 -0.12 2.21
C THR A 73 11.42 -0.89 1.08
N THR A 74 12.19 -1.37 0.12
CA THR A 74 11.69 -2.27 -0.93
C THR A 74 11.41 -3.64 -0.33
N LEU A 75 10.25 -4.19 -0.63
CA LEU A 75 9.88 -5.55 -0.25
C LEU A 75 10.33 -6.53 -1.32
N SER A 76 10.95 -7.64 -0.89
CA SER A 76 11.13 -8.80 -1.75
C SER A 76 9.77 -9.46 -1.98
N PHE A 77 9.41 -9.63 -3.25
CA PHE A 77 8.07 -10.02 -3.62
C PHE A 77 8.10 -11.04 -4.76
N PRO A 78 7.28 -12.11 -4.74
CA PRO A 78 7.19 -13.05 -5.85
C PRO A 78 6.67 -12.34 -7.11
N ALA A 79 7.12 -12.78 -8.28
CA ALA A 79 6.63 -12.27 -9.55
C ALA A 79 5.17 -12.68 -9.76
N LEU A 80 4.27 -11.70 -9.78
CA LEU A 80 2.84 -11.87 -9.98
C LEU A 80 2.35 -11.00 -11.13
N GLY A 81 1.37 -11.47 -11.87
CA GLY A 81 0.89 -10.79 -13.07
C GLY A 81 1.98 -10.67 -14.12
N ASP A 82 1.95 -9.60 -14.90
CA ASP A 82 3.01 -9.27 -15.86
C ASP A 82 4.17 -8.55 -15.15
N ARG A 83 3.83 -7.73 -14.13
CA ARG A 83 4.78 -7.00 -13.30
C ARG A 83 4.23 -6.87 -11.88
N SER A 84 5.10 -6.95 -10.90
CA SER A 84 4.76 -6.70 -9.50
C SER A 84 5.88 -6.00 -8.75
N SER A 85 5.52 -5.23 -7.74
CA SER A 85 6.46 -4.50 -6.88
C SER A 85 5.85 -4.29 -5.50
N GLY A 86 6.67 -4.14 -4.49
CA GLY A 86 6.23 -3.87 -3.14
C GLY A 86 7.18 -2.97 -2.35
N TYR A 87 6.60 -2.12 -1.51
CA TYR A 87 7.32 -1.21 -0.60
C TYR A 87 6.69 -1.24 0.77
N ARG A 88 7.51 -1.04 1.77
CA ARG A 88 7.08 -0.80 3.15
C ARG A 88 7.41 0.62 3.55
N ALA A 89 6.39 1.38 3.94
CA ALA A 89 6.56 2.63 4.67
C ALA A 89 6.43 2.35 6.16
N GLY A 90 7.32 2.90 6.96
CA GLY A 90 7.27 2.80 8.41
C GLY A 90 7.43 4.18 9.03
N LEU A 91 6.67 4.46 10.08
CA LEU A 91 6.83 5.63 10.91
C LEU A 91 6.56 5.30 12.37
N THR A 92 7.09 6.09 13.27
CA THR A 92 6.85 5.95 14.71
C THR A 92 5.96 7.08 15.18
N LEU A 93 4.83 6.71 15.79
CA LEU A 93 3.98 7.64 16.50
C LEU A 93 4.38 7.64 17.99
N THR A 94 4.50 8.83 18.59
CA THR A 94 4.66 8.96 20.04
C THR A 94 3.39 9.60 20.59
N VAL A 95 2.64 8.86 21.38
CA VAL A 95 1.38 9.29 21.98
C VAL A 95 1.54 9.31 23.49
N GLU A 96 1.40 10.48 24.10
CA GLU A 96 1.55 10.64 25.56
C GLU A 96 2.88 10.05 26.10
N GLY A 97 3.96 10.16 25.31
CA GLY A 97 5.27 9.65 25.66
C GLY A 97 5.49 8.16 25.33
N GLU A 98 4.48 7.43 24.88
CA GLU A 98 4.60 6.04 24.45
C GLU A 98 4.76 5.95 22.93
N GLN A 99 5.73 5.15 22.47
CA GLN A 99 6.01 4.94 21.06
C GLN A 99 5.19 3.80 20.49
N ALA A 100 4.54 4.05 19.36
CA ALA A 100 3.81 3.07 18.57
C ALA A 100 4.31 3.08 17.11
N PRO A 101 4.97 2.04 16.62
CA PRO A 101 5.33 1.95 15.22
C PRO A 101 4.11 1.66 14.35
N LEU A 102 4.00 2.36 13.23
CA LEU A 102 3.02 2.13 12.18
C LEU A 102 3.74 1.67 10.92
N PHE A 103 3.26 0.60 10.32
CA PHE A 103 3.78 0.06 9.08
C PHE A 103 2.68 -0.01 8.03
N VAL A 104 3.01 0.36 6.79
CA VAL A 104 2.13 0.17 5.65
C VAL A 104 2.90 -0.51 4.52
N ASP A 105 2.45 -1.68 4.14
CA ASP A 105 2.96 -2.39 2.97
C ASP A 105 2.09 -2.05 1.76
N PHE A 106 2.71 -1.62 0.68
CA PHE A 106 2.08 -1.38 -0.59
C PHE A 106 2.53 -2.44 -1.59
N VAL A 107 1.59 -3.04 -2.26
CA VAL A 107 1.82 -4.02 -3.33
C VAL A 107 1.13 -3.54 -4.60
N PHE A 108 1.85 -3.52 -5.70
CA PHE A 108 1.35 -3.16 -7.02
C PHE A 108 1.49 -4.37 -7.95
N ILE A 109 0.42 -4.70 -8.64
CA ILE A 109 0.39 -5.80 -9.62
C ILE A 109 -0.23 -5.27 -10.90
N GLN A 110 0.49 -5.37 -12.00
CA GLN A 110 -0.04 -5.08 -13.32
C GLN A 110 -0.29 -6.39 -14.07
N ARG A 111 -1.44 -6.49 -14.70
CA ARG A 111 -1.74 -7.53 -15.68
C ARG A 111 -2.56 -6.96 -16.81
N ASP A 112 -2.03 -7.05 -18.04
CA ASP A 112 -2.63 -6.44 -19.23
C ASP A 112 -3.04 -4.98 -18.93
N ARG A 113 -4.31 -4.66 -19.01
CA ARG A 113 -4.86 -3.31 -18.81
C ARG A 113 -5.23 -2.99 -17.36
N VAL A 114 -4.96 -3.91 -16.44
CA VAL A 114 -5.35 -3.75 -15.04
C VAL A 114 -4.14 -3.47 -14.17
N LEU A 115 -4.28 -2.49 -13.30
CA LEU A 115 -3.34 -2.24 -12.20
C LEU A 115 -4.08 -2.42 -10.88
N ALA A 116 -3.67 -3.39 -10.09
CA ALA A 116 -4.17 -3.62 -8.74
C ALA A 116 -3.18 -3.06 -7.72
N THR A 117 -3.72 -2.48 -6.67
CA THR A 117 -2.97 -1.98 -5.52
C THR A 117 -3.53 -2.61 -4.25
N ILE A 118 -2.65 -3.08 -3.38
CA ILE A 118 -3.02 -3.59 -2.07
C ILE A 118 -2.22 -2.81 -1.03
N ALA A 119 -2.88 -2.27 -0.02
CA ALA A 119 -2.26 -1.64 1.13
C ALA A 119 -2.61 -2.42 2.40
N LEU A 120 -1.59 -2.80 3.17
CA LEU A 120 -1.74 -3.43 4.48
C LEU A 120 -1.14 -2.50 5.52
N ALA A 121 -1.97 -1.93 6.37
CA ALA A 121 -1.55 -1.07 7.48
C ALA A 121 -1.61 -1.84 8.80
N SER A 122 -0.56 -1.76 9.59
CA SER A 122 -0.47 -2.45 10.88
C SER A 122 0.23 -1.59 11.92
N ILE A 123 -0.30 -1.58 13.12
CA ILE A 123 0.26 -0.86 14.27
C ILE A 123 0.98 -1.86 15.17
N LEU A 124 2.12 -1.46 15.74
CA LEU A 124 2.98 -2.21 16.65
C LEU A 124 3.79 -3.34 16.00
N ARG A 125 3.27 -3.98 14.97
CA ARG A 125 3.94 -5.08 14.27
C ARG A 125 3.93 -4.86 12.78
N GLN A 126 4.95 -5.34 12.11
CA GLN A 126 4.96 -5.36 10.65
C GLN A 126 3.84 -6.27 10.13
N PRO A 127 3.20 -5.90 9.00
CA PRO A 127 2.26 -6.78 8.33
C PRO A 127 2.88 -8.16 8.04
N SER A 128 2.11 -9.20 8.23
CA SER A 128 2.56 -10.57 8.00
C SER A 128 2.95 -10.77 6.52
N LYS A 129 4.15 -11.31 6.29
CA LYS A 129 4.60 -11.69 4.94
C LYS A 129 3.64 -12.70 4.31
N ALA A 130 3.19 -13.70 5.08
CA ALA A 130 2.28 -14.74 4.60
C ALA A 130 0.93 -14.15 4.19
N LEU A 131 0.36 -13.24 4.97
CA LEU A 131 -0.89 -12.55 4.63
C LEU A 131 -0.73 -11.71 3.37
N ARG A 132 0.34 -10.93 3.29
CA ARG A 132 0.62 -10.09 2.11
C ARG A 132 0.74 -10.90 0.83
N GLU A 133 1.50 -11.99 0.86
CA GLU A 133 1.70 -12.86 -0.30
C GLU A 133 0.43 -13.62 -0.68
N ASP A 134 -0.34 -14.08 0.28
CA ASP A 134 -1.63 -14.75 0.04
C ASP A 134 -2.65 -13.79 -0.62
N LEU A 135 -2.79 -12.59 -0.10
CA LEU A 135 -3.69 -11.58 -0.68
C LEU A 135 -3.26 -11.18 -2.09
N ALA A 136 -1.97 -10.94 -2.28
CA ALA A 136 -1.43 -10.59 -3.59
C ALA A 136 -1.62 -11.70 -4.62
N THR A 137 -1.41 -12.94 -4.24
CA THR A 137 -1.66 -14.10 -5.10
C THR A 137 -3.13 -14.21 -5.48
N LYS A 138 -4.04 -14.04 -4.53
CA LYS A 138 -5.50 -14.06 -4.77
C LYS A 138 -5.93 -12.94 -5.71
N VAL A 139 -5.39 -11.75 -5.54
CA VAL A 139 -5.67 -10.62 -6.44
C VAL A 139 -5.14 -10.92 -7.84
N ALA A 140 -3.90 -11.38 -7.97
CA ALA A 140 -3.32 -11.73 -9.27
C ALA A 140 -4.13 -12.80 -10.01
N LEU A 141 -4.63 -13.82 -9.30
CA LEU A 141 -5.49 -14.86 -9.89
C LEU A 141 -6.83 -14.29 -10.39
N ARG A 142 -7.42 -13.34 -9.66
CA ARG A 142 -8.67 -12.69 -10.10
C ARG A 142 -8.47 -11.79 -11.33
N MET A 143 -7.27 -11.27 -11.53
CA MET A 143 -6.94 -10.49 -12.72
C MET A 143 -6.80 -11.36 -13.98
N GLU A 144 -6.76 -12.69 -13.84
CA GLU A 144 -6.73 -13.65 -14.97
C GLU A 144 -8.11 -13.94 -15.54
N ALA A 145 -9.14 -13.59 -14.82
CA ALA A 145 -10.52 -13.89 -15.23
C ALA A 145 -11.06 -12.92 -16.32
#